data_177f2afd65f33eef0bbcc5b099734eaa
#
_entry.id   177f2afd65f33eef0bbcc5b099734eaa
#
_cell.length_a   1.000
_cell.length_b   1.000
_cell.length_c   1.000
_cell.angle_alpha   90.00
_cell.angle_beta   90.00
_cell.angle_gamma   90.00
#
_symmetry.space_group_name_H-M   'P 1'
#
loop_
_entity.id
_entity.type
_entity.pdbx_description
1 polymer ?
#
loop_
_entity_poly.entity_id
_entity_poly.type
_entity_poly.pdbx_seq_one_letter_code
_entity_poly.pdbx_strand_id
1 'polypeptide(L)'
;MDLFNALNLIGGLCLFLFGMTLMGQALERRAGNKLKTLLERITANKFAGLMTGLGVTAIIQSSSATTVMVVGFVNSGLMTLRQSINVIMGANIGTTVTAWILSLAGIESSSFFVRLFKPSSFTPILALVGIVFYMMSKNSKRKDTGMILLGFATLMFGMETMSGAVSGLRNVPEFQQLFLTFTNPILGVLAGAVLTAIIQSSSASVGILQALASTGAVSYGAAIPIIMGQNIGTCITAILSSIGTTRNAKRAALVHFAFNFMGAAVWLTVFWLVKTIFAPVFLAQAASLIGIAVFHSVFNILCTLLMLPFSQVLEHMVCRILPDAKTTEKIQELDERLLGSPALALNQCRQVLGNMAELSIQAFRDSTACVLNYDKVIADRIHEAEDNTDHLEDLISTYLLKLTSRHLGDEESVKATEYLKLIGDYERIADHAVNILESAEEIASKNVAFSEDAVAEYRTICAAVTEILNLSFSAFSNEDIEAARKTEPLEEVIDTLKEDLRTRHFLRLQRGECSVAAGFVWSDILTNLERVSDHCSNISGCVLDSAGNTMNIHENQRALKNSDEEYKQEYNFFQHKYRLTI
;
A
#
# COMPACT_ATOMS: atom_id res chain seq x y z
N MET A 1 39.49 -6.11 -23.19
CA MET A 1 38.54 -6.94 -22.42
C MET A 1 38.35 -8.23 -23.21
N ASP A 2 38.72 -9.37 -22.67
CA ASP A 2 38.43 -10.64 -23.33
C ASP A 2 37.00 -11.10 -23.08
N LEU A 3 36.53 -12.13 -23.78
CA LEU A 3 35.17 -12.66 -23.65
C LEU A 3 34.86 -13.09 -22.22
N PHE A 4 35.82 -13.67 -21.51
CA PHE A 4 35.64 -14.18 -20.16
C PHE A 4 35.47 -13.03 -19.14
N ASN A 5 36.19 -11.91 -19.30
CA ASN A 5 36.01 -10.71 -18.51
C ASN A 5 34.62 -10.08 -18.74
N ALA A 6 34.13 -10.09 -20.00
CA ALA A 6 32.77 -9.62 -20.30
C ALA A 6 31.71 -10.52 -19.63
N LEU A 7 31.87 -11.84 -19.70
CA LEU A 7 30.98 -12.80 -19.03
C LEU A 7 31.02 -12.64 -17.50
N ASN A 8 32.20 -12.45 -16.92
CA ASN A 8 32.33 -12.19 -15.47
C ASN A 8 31.69 -10.87 -15.06
N LEU A 9 31.78 -9.82 -15.89
CA LEU A 9 31.09 -8.56 -15.63
C LEU A 9 29.57 -8.73 -15.61
N ILE A 10 29.03 -9.43 -16.61
CA ILE A 10 27.59 -9.74 -16.70
C ILE A 10 27.17 -10.62 -15.51
N GLY A 11 27.93 -11.68 -15.20
CA GLY A 11 27.65 -12.56 -14.05
C GLY A 11 27.69 -11.81 -12.71
N GLY A 12 28.69 -10.93 -12.53
CA GLY A 12 28.79 -10.06 -11.35
C GLY A 12 27.60 -9.10 -11.24
N LEU A 13 27.16 -8.51 -12.37
CA LEU A 13 25.99 -7.65 -12.41
C LEU A 13 24.70 -8.42 -12.07
N CYS A 14 24.53 -9.64 -12.58
CA CYS A 14 23.39 -10.48 -12.23
C CYS A 14 23.34 -10.80 -10.73
N LEU A 15 24.47 -11.20 -10.14
CA LEU A 15 24.57 -11.47 -8.71
C LEU A 15 24.30 -10.21 -7.87
N PHE A 16 24.84 -9.07 -8.30
CA PHE A 16 24.60 -7.77 -7.67
C PHE A 16 23.11 -7.41 -7.65
N LEU A 17 22.46 -7.48 -8.82
CA LEU A 17 21.02 -7.17 -8.95
C LEU A 17 20.17 -8.16 -8.16
N PHE A 18 20.48 -9.44 -8.20
CA PHE A 18 19.78 -10.47 -7.45
C PHE A 18 19.91 -10.25 -5.94
N GLY A 19 21.13 -10.01 -5.45
CA GLY A 19 21.40 -9.72 -4.02
C GLY A 19 20.66 -8.47 -3.55
N MET A 20 20.66 -7.40 -4.35
CA MET A 20 19.93 -6.16 -4.06
C MET A 20 18.41 -6.40 -3.99
N THR A 21 17.86 -7.14 -4.94
CA THR A 21 16.42 -7.45 -4.99
C THR A 21 16.02 -8.32 -3.80
N LEU A 22 16.77 -9.37 -3.51
CA LEU A 22 16.52 -10.28 -2.39
C LEU A 22 16.56 -9.55 -1.04
N MET A 23 17.59 -8.71 -0.83
CA MET A 23 17.74 -7.90 0.37
C MET A 23 16.58 -6.90 0.50
N GLY A 24 16.24 -6.18 -0.57
CA GLY A 24 15.17 -5.19 -0.59
C GLY A 24 13.81 -5.80 -0.24
N GLN A 25 13.43 -6.90 -0.88
CA GLN A 25 12.16 -7.60 -0.60
C GLN A 25 12.10 -8.14 0.83
N ALA A 26 13.20 -8.65 1.37
CA ALA A 26 13.24 -9.15 2.73
C ALA A 26 13.18 -8.00 3.77
N LEU A 27 13.81 -6.85 3.49
CA LEU A 27 13.71 -5.63 4.29
C LEU A 27 12.28 -5.09 4.28
N GLU A 28 11.62 -5.05 3.12
CA GLU A 28 10.23 -4.63 2.97
C GLU A 28 9.28 -5.49 3.80
N ARG A 29 9.36 -6.84 3.68
CA ARG A 29 8.57 -7.76 4.50
C ARG A 29 8.85 -7.57 5.99
N ARG A 30 10.12 -7.39 6.37
CA ARG A 30 10.51 -7.18 7.77
C ARG A 30 9.99 -5.85 8.33
N ALA A 31 9.90 -4.82 7.50
CA ALA A 31 9.37 -3.51 7.87
C ALA A 31 7.84 -3.52 8.03
N GLY A 32 7.10 -4.30 7.21
CA GLY A 32 5.67 -4.56 7.30
C GLY A 32 4.82 -3.39 7.81
N ASN A 33 4.13 -3.61 8.93
CA ASN A 33 3.26 -2.61 9.56
C ASN A 33 3.95 -1.29 9.96
N LYS A 34 5.27 -1.29 10.22
CA LYS A 34 6.00 -0.04 10.51
C LYS A 34 6.08 0.87 9.29
N LEU A 35 6.18 0.28 8.10
CA LEU A 35 6.13 1.02 6.84
C LEU A 35 4.77 1.70 6.66
N LYS A 36 3.68 0.95 6.94
CA LYS A 36 2.30 1.47 6.96
C LYS A 36 2.18 2.66 7.93
N THR A 37 2.59 2.49 9.19
CA THR A 37 2.51 3.54 10.21
C THR A 37 3.35 4.78 9.85
N LEU A 38 4.52 4.59 9.21
CA LEU A 38 5.34 5.69 8.71
C LEU A 38 4.61 6.48 7.62
N LEU A 39 3.93 5.78 6.71
CA LEU A 39 3.20 6.39 5.59
C LEU A 39 1.89 7.05 6.06
N GLU A 40 1.17 6.49 7.02
CA GLU A 40 -0.04 7.08 7.62
C GLU A 40 0.25 8.38 8.40
N ARG A 41 1.43 8.51 8.99
CA ARG A 41 1.89 9.73 9.68
C ARG A 41 2.31 10.86 8.75
N ILE A 42 2.18 10.70 7.43
CA ILE A 42 2.49 11.71 6.41
C ILE A 42 1.45 12.85 6.44
N THR A 43 1.11 13.35 7.57
CA THR A 43 0.18 14.46 7.67
C THR A 43 0.89 15.80 7.55
N ALA A 44 0.31 16.74 6.85
CA ALA A 44 0.45 18.20 6.88
C ALA A 44 1.85 18.86 6.95
N ASN A 45 2.92 18.20 7.43
CA ASN A 45 4.24 18.82 7.59
C ASN A 45 5.21 18.35 6.48
N LYS A 46 5.76 19.30 5.73
CA LYS A 46 6.74 19.05 4.65
C LYS A 46 7.95 18.22 5.14
N PHE A 47 8.44 18.50 6.35
CA PHE A 47 9.59 17.81 6.91
C PHE A 47 9.27 16.34 7.27
N ALA A 48 8.08 16.07 7.81
CA ALA A 48 7.65 14.71 8.10
C ALA A 48 7.56 13.86 6.81
N GLY A 49 6.96 14.41 5.73
CA GLY A 49 6.93 13.74 4.43
C GLY A 49 8.33 13.45 3.87
N LEU A 50 9.25 14.42 3.97
CA LEU A 50 10.65 14.26 3.55
C LEU A 50 11.33 13.12 4.33
N MET A 51 11.23 13.13 5.66
CA MET A 51 11.83 12.10 6.52
C MET A 51 11.22 10.71 6.29
N THR A 52 9.92 10.65 5.99
CA THR A 52 9.25 9.41 5.63
C THR A 52 9.79 8.86 4.32
N GLY A 53 9.87 9.67 3.26
CA GLY A 53 10.42 9.23 1.98
C GLY A 53 11.86 8.75 2.09
N LEU A 54 12.69 9.47 2.85
CA LEU A 54 14.07 9.09 3.17
C LEU A 54 14.10 7.74 3.91
N GLY A 55 13.33 7.61 4.98
CA GLY A 55 13.33 6.41 5.82
C GLY A 55 12.81 5.18 5.07
N VAL A 56 11.70 5.32 4.35
CA VAL A 56 11.12 4.24 3.53
C VAL A 56 12.13 3.77 2.49
N THR A 57 12.73 4.68 1.71
CA THR A 57 13.71 4.32 0.68
C THR A 57 14.98 3.73 1.27
N ALA A 58 15.48 4.25 2.40
CA ALA A 58 16.64 3.69 3.09
C ALA A 58 16.39 2.26 3.60
N ILE A 59 15.16 1.96 4.03
CA ILE A 59 14.75 0.62 4.48
C ILE A 59 14.56 -0.31 3.27
N ILE A 60 13.76 0.09 2.28
CA ILE A 60 13.46 -0.75 1.10
C ILE A 60 14.67 -0.89 0.17
N GLN A 61 15.63 0.04 0.22
CA GLN A 61 16.81 0.13 -0.66
C GLN A 61 16.44 0.33 -2.14
N SER A 62 15.23 0.87 -2.41
CA SER A 62 14.74 1.13 -3.76
C SER A 62 13.89 2.39 -3.82
N SER A 63 14.44 3.47 -4.38
CA SER A 63 13.67 4.69 -4.64
C SER A 63 12.63 4.52 -5.74
N SER A 64 12.90 3.66 -6.72
CA SER A 64 11.94 3.33 -7.76
C SER A 64 10.69 2.68 -7.16
N ALA A 65 10.85 1.67 -6.27
CA ALA A 65 9.74 1.05 -5.57
C ALA A 65 8.97 2.07 -4.71
N THR A 66 9.69 2.88 -3.91
CA THR A 66 9.07 3.94 -3.10
C THR A 66 8.27 4.94 -3.95
N THR A 67 8.82 5.37 -5.08
CA THR A 67 8.12 6.35 -5.96
C THR A 67 6.91 5.72 -6.65
N VAL A 68 7.01 4.46 -7.10
CA VAL A 68 5.87 3.72 -7.66
C VAL A 68 4.76 3.55 -6.62
N MET A 69 5.08 3.22 -5.37
CA MET A 69 4.12 3.20 -4.27
C MET A 69 3.47 4.56 -4.05
N VAL A 70 4.24 5.64 -4.05
CA VAL A 70 3.71 7.00 -3.91
C VAL A 70 2.76 7.34 -5.06
N VAL A 71 3.10 6.98 -6.31
CA VAL A 71 2.21 7.12 -7.47
C VAL A 71 0.92 6.31 -7.25
N GLY A 72 1.01 5.08 -6.75
CA GLY A 72 -0.12 4.23 -6.40
C GLY A 72 -1.01 4.87 -5.30
N PHE A 73 -0.41 5.43 -4.23
CA PHE A 73 -1.17 6.12 -3.17
C PHE A 73 -1.90 7.37 -3.66
N VAL A 74 -1.27 8.13 -4.54
CA VAL A 74 -1.94 9.28 -5.15
C VAL A 74 -3.05 8.83 -6.09
N ASN A 75 -2.86 7.71 -6.79
CA ASN A 75 -3.86 7.10 -7.65
C ASN A 75 -5.10 6.64 -6.89
N SER A 76 -4.89 6.01 -5.73
CA SER A 76 -5.95 5.50 -4.86
C SER A 76 -6.55 6.55 -3.90
N GLY A 77 -6.08 7.80 -3.96
CA GLY A 77 -6.56 8.86 -3.05
C GLY A 77 -6.01 8.78 -1.61
N LEU A 78 -5.19 7.76 -1.29
CA LEU A 78 -4.54 7.61 0.02
C LEU A 78 -3.58 8.75 0.36
N MET A 79 -3.06 9.42 -0.67
CA MET A 79 -2.10 10.50 -0.55
C MET A 79 -2.45 11.63 -1.51
N THR A 80 -2.42 12.86 -1.02
CA THR A 80 -2.57 14.03 -1.90
C THR A 80 -1.30 14.27 -2.72
N LEU A 81 -1.43 14.92 -3.88
CA LEU A 81 -0.29 15.35 -4.70
C LEU A 81 0.73 16.15 -3.88
N ARG A 82 0.26 17.05 -3.02
CA ARG A 82 1.12 17.88 -2.17
C ARG A 82 1.95 17.09 -1.17
N GLN A 83 1.38 16.05 -0.59
CA GLN A 83 2.10 15.14 0.32
C GLN A 83 3.15 14.33 -0.46
N SER A 84 2.80 13.83 -1.65
CA SER A 84 3.69 13.03 -2.49
C SER A 84 4.98 13.75 -2.87
N ILE A 85 4.92 15.06 -3.13
CA ILE A 85 6.09 15.87 -3.48
C ILE A 85 7.20 15.75 -2.44
N ASN A 86 6.85 15.90 -1.15
CA ASN A 86 7.85 15.87 -0.08
C ASN A 86 8.41 14.45 0.14
N VAL A 87 7.57 13.42 -0.01
CA VAL A 87 8.00 12.01 0.07
C VAL A 87 8.96 11.66 -1.07
N ILE A 88 8.66 12.09 -2.30
CA ILE A 88 9.53 11.88 -3.48
C ILE A 88 10.90 12.56 -3.27
N MET A 89 10.93 13.78 -2.75
CA MET A 89 12.19 14.48 -2.42
C MET A 89 12.99 13.70 -1.38
N GLY A 90 12.34 13.18 -0.34
CA GLY A 90 12.97 12.35 0.67
C GLY A 90 13.51 11.03 0.12
N ALA A 91 12.75 10.38 -0.75
CA ALA A 91 13.15 9.14 -1.41
C ALA A 91 14.45 9.27 -2.20
N ASN A 92 14.65 10.40 -2.88
CA ASN A 92 15.91 10.66 -3.59
C ASN A 92 17.11 10.74 -2.64
N ILE A 93 16.97 11.36 -1.45
CA ILE A 93 18.04 11.33 -0.44
C ILE A 93 18.24 9.91 0.07
N GLY A 94 17.17 9.16 0.36
CA GLY A 94 17.20 7.78 0.86
C GLY A 94 17.98 6.82 -0.06
N THR A 95 17.95 7.05 -1.38
CA THR A 95 18.71 6.27 -2.36
C THR A 95 20.22 6.31 -2.09
N THR A 96 20.74 7.40 -1.54
CA THR A 96 22.16 7.56 -1.31
C THR A 96 22.72 6.58 -0.27
N VAL A 97 21.87 6.03 0.61
CA VAL A 97 22.26 5.00 1.58
C VAL A 97 22.84 3.77 0.88
N THR A 98 22.27 3.38 -0.27
CA THR A 98 22.81 2.26 -1.06
C THR A 98 24.23 2.56 -1.56
N ALA A 99 24.51 3.79 -2.03
CA ALA A 99 25.85 4.17 -2.47
C ALA A 99 26.87 4.08 -1.34
N TRP A 100 26.49 4.41 -0.10
CA TRP A 100 27.34 4.24 1.09
C TRP A 100 27.59 2.77 1.40
N ILE A 101 26.57 1.92 1.34
CA ILE A 101 26.72 0.47 1.52
C ILE A 101 27.73 -0.09 0.51
N LEU A 102 27.57 0.28 -0.76
CA LEU A 102 28.46 -0.19 -1.84
C LEU A 102 29.89 0.35 -1.69
N SER A 103 30.06 1.56 -1.13
CA SER A 103 31.37 2.16 -0.94
C SER A 103 32.24 1.38 0.05
N LEU A 104 31.65 0.52 0.89
CA LEU A 104 32.38 -0.37 1.78
C LEU A 104 33.30 -1.34 1.01
N ALA A 105 32.94 -1.69 -0.23
CA ALA A 105 33.78 -2.52 -1.09
C ALA A 105 35.16 -1.89 -1.42
N GLY A 106 35.25 -0.56 -1.34
CA GLY A 106 36.49 0.20 -1.58
C GLY A 106 37.41 0.36 -0.36
N ILE A 107 37.12 -0.30 0.76
CA ILE A 107 37.98 -0.22 1.94
C ILE A 107 39.28 -1.01 1.69
N GLU A 108 40.40 -0.29 1.58
CA GLU A 108 41.73 -0.86 1.46
C GLU A 108 42.60 -0.43 2.66
N SER A 109 43.18 -1.37 3.36
CA SER A 109 44.09 -1.09 4.47
C SER A 109 45.01 -2.29 4.74
N SER A 110 46.25 -2.02 5.14
CA SER A 110 47.21 -3.01 5.63
C SER A 110 46.93 -3.45 7.08
N SER A 111 46.14 -2.68 7.85
CA SER A 111 45.80 -3.00 9.24
C SER A 111 44.83 -4.18 9.31
N PHE A 112 45.13 -5.17 10.17
CA PHE A 112 44.32 -6.36 10.40
C PHE A 112 42.88 -6.00 10.80
N PHE A 113 42.68 -5.05 11.69
CA PHE A 113 41.37 -4.63 12.17
C PHE A 113 40.52 -4.00 11.04
N VAL A 114 41.12 -3.16 10.20
CA VAL A 114 40.42 -2.53 9.09
C VAL A 114 40.07 -3.55 8.00
N ARG A 115 40.97 -4.53 7.73
CA ARG A 115 40.69 -5.65 6.82
C ARG A 115 39.51 -6.50 7.27
N LEU A 116 39.28 -6.63 8.57
CA LEU A 116 38.12 -7.37 9.09
C LEU A 116 36.79 -6.69 8.73
N PHE A 117 36.77 -5.37 8.57
CA PHE A 117 35.59 -4.60 8.12
C PHE A 117 35.44 -4.53 6.61
N LYS A 118 36.40 -5.10 5.86
CA LYS A 118 36.25 -5.21 4.40
C LYS A 118 35.14 -6.23 4.06
N PRO A 119 34.19 -5.91 3.15
CA PRO A 119 33.11 -6.82 2.78
C PRO A 119 33.57 -8.23 2.44
N SER A 120 34.64 -8.39 1.66
CA SER A 120 35.20 -9.71 1.31
C SER A 120 35.61 -10.56 2.53
N SER A 121 35.83 -9.95 3.70
CA SER A 121 36.21 -10.67 4.92
C SER A 121 34.99 -11.11 5.75
N PHE A 122 33.97 -10.27 5.90
CA PHE A 122 32.83 -10.58 6.77
C PHE A 122 31.58 -11.10 6.02
N THR A 123 31.42 -10.83 4.74
CA THR A 123 30.25 -11.30 3.98
C THR A 123 30.12 -12.82 3.94
N PRO A 124 31.19 -13.66 3.87
CA PRO A 124 31.06 -15.09 3.99
C PRO A 124 30.44 -15.55 5.32
N ILE A 125 30.78 -14.86 6.43
CA ILE A 125 30.20 -15.13 7.75
C ILE A 125 28.72 -14.75 7.75
N LEU A 126 28.38 -13.59 7.20
CA LEU A 126 26.98 -13.18 7.06
C LEU A 126 26.18 -14.15 6.18
N ALA A 127 26.78 -14.66 5.10
CA ALA A 127 26.14 -15.66 4.25
C ALA A 127 25.88 -16.96 5.00
N LEU A 128 26.85 -17.43 5.83
CA LEU A 128 26.69 -18.61 6.66
C LEU A 128 25.57 -18.44 7.69
N VAL A 129 25.55 -17.33 8.41
CA VAL A 129 24.49 -17.01 9.38
C VAL A 129 23.14 -16.87 8.64
N GLY A 130 23.16 -16.22 7.50
CA GLY A 130 21.98 -16.00 6.67
C GLY A 130 21.33 -17.31 6.20
N ILE A 131 22.14 -18.27 5.69
CA ILE A 131 21.62 -19.56 5.22
C ILE A 131 21.09 -20.40 6.38
N VAL A 132 21.74 -20.37 7.55
CA VAL A 132 21.26 -21.05 8.75
C VAL A 132 19.90 -20.50 9.18
N PHE A 133 19.74 -19.18 9.24
CA PHE A 133 18.46 -18.57 9.59
C PHE A 133 17.36 -18.90 8.55
N TYR A 134 17.70 -18.87 7.27
CA TYR A 134 16.76 -19.15 6.20
C TYR A 134 16.29 -20.61 6.19
N MET A 135 17.22 -21.58 6.34
CA MET A 135 16.91 -23.00 6.22
C MET A 135 16.38 -23.62 7.51
N MET A 136 16.92 -23.23 8.67
CA MET A 136 16.64 -23.90 9.94
C MET A 136 15.55 -23.22 10.78
N SER A 137 15.18 -21.99 10.50
CA SER A 137 14.17 -21.29 11.28
C SER A 137 12.76 -21.61 10.77
N LYS A 138 11.83 -21.87 11.70
CA LYS A 138 10.38 -21.92 11.41
C LYS A 138 9.73 -20.52 11.47
N ASN A 139 10.38 -19.53 12.08
CA ASN A 139 9.86 -18.19 12.26
C ASN A 139 10.11 -17.34 11.00
N SER A 140 9.05 -16.80 10.40
CA SER A 140 9.09 -15.96 9.19
C SER A 140 10.03 -14.76 9.36
N LYS A 141 9.98 -14.06 10.50
CA LYS A 141 10.86 -12.90 10.78
C LYS A 141 12.35 -13.26 10.79
N ARG A 142 12.71 -14.46 11.25
CA ARG A 142 14.10 -14.94 11.21
C ARG A 142 14.51 -15.36 9.80
N LYS A 143 13.60 -15.96 9.02
CA LYS A 143 13.86 -16.26 7.61
C LYS A 143 14.12 -14.98 6.81
N ASP A 144 13.33 -13.92 7.02
CA ASP A 144 13.56 -12.63 6.38
C ASP A 144 14.91 -12.03 6.78
N THR A 145 15.30 -12.13 8.07
CA THR A 145 16.65 -11.73 8.49
C THR A 145 17.73 -12.54 7.78
N GLY A 146 17.52 -13.84 7.61
CA GLY A 146 18.41 -14.71 6.82
C GLY A 146 18.54 -14.26 5.38
N MET A 147 17.42 -13.92 4.72
CA MET A 147 17.41 -13.39 3.35
C MET A 147 18.09 -12.03 3.22
N ILE A 148 17.95 -11.14 4.21
CA ILE A 148 18.67 -9.85 4.25
C ILE A 148 20.18 -10.09 4.25
N LEU A 149 20.66 -10.97 5.12
CA LEU A 149 22.09 -11.29 5.21
C LEU A 149 22.64 -11.96 3.95
N LEU A 150 21.89 -12.90 3.37
CA LEU A 150 22.22 -13.56 2.12
C LEU A 150 22.22 -12.56 0.96
N GLY A 151 21.19 -11.72 0.84
CA GLY A 151 21.07 -10.70 -0.18
C GLY A 151 22.24 -9.72 -0.13
N PHE A 152 22.60 -9.25 1.08
CA PHE A 152 23.76 -8.38 1.28
C PHE A 152 25.08 -9.06 0.85
N ALA A 153 25.28 -10.31 1.26
CA ALA A 153 26.48 -11.06 0.89
C ALA A 153 26.57 -11.26 -0.63
N THR A 154 25.48 -11.65 -1.27
CA THR A 154 25.39 -11.85 -2.74
C THR A 154 25.64 -10.53 -3.48
N LEU A 155 25.08 -9.42 -3.01
CA LEU A 155 25.30 -8.08 -3.57
C LEU A 155 26.77 -7.70 -3.53
N MET A 156 27.43 -7.90 -2.39
CA MET A 156 28.85 -7.58 -2.24
C MET A 156 29.75 -8.49 -3.10
N PHE A 157 29.40 -9.76 -3.22
CA PHE A 157 30.08 -10.70 -4.09
C PHE A 157 29.96 -10.29 -5.57
N GLY A 158 28.75 -9.86 -5.98
CA GLY A 158 28.51 -9.31 -7.33
C GLY A 158 29.36 -8.07 -7.60
N MET A 159 29.43 -7.15 -6.63
CA MET A 159 30.25 -5.94 -6.72
C MET A 159 31.76 -6.26 -6.88
N GLU A 160 32.28 -7.21 -6.09
CA GLU A 160 33.67 -7.64 -6.16
C GLU A 160 33.98 -8.31 -7.51
N THR A 161 33.05 -9.15 -7.99
CA THR A 161 33.16 -9.81 -9.31
C THR A 161 33.19 -8.79 -10.44
N MET A 162 32.30 -7.78 -10.41
CA MET A 162 32.30 -6.69 -11.41
C MET A 162 33.61 -5.91 -11.36
N SER A 163 34.07 -5.51 -10.19
CA SER A 163 35.32 -4.75 -10.03
C SER A 163 36.53 -5.54 -10.53
N GLY A 164 36.58 -6.85 -10.23
CA GLY A 164 37.61 -7.75 -10.74
C GLY A 164 37.60 -7.87 -12.25
N ALA A 165 36.42 -8.02 -12.87
CA ALA A 165 36.26 -8.15 -14.32
C ALA A 165 36.73 -6.90 -15.08
N VAL A 166 36.55 -5.71 -14.53
CA VAL A 166 36.97 -4.45 -15.16
C VAL A 166 38.38 -4.00 -14.81
N SER A 167 39.03 -4.64 -13.84
CA SER A 167 40.35 -4.22 -13.35
C SER A 167 41.43 -4.14 -14.45
N GLY A 168 41.38 -5.01 -15.43
CA GLY A 168 42.27 -5.01 -16.58
C GLY A 168 42.08 -3.84 -17.56
N LEU A 169 40.93 -3.17 -17.50
CA LEU A 169 40.62 -2.02 -18.38
C LEU A 169 41.41 -0.76 -18.02
N ARG A 170 41.98 -0.70 -16.79
CA ARG A 170 42.80 0.43 -16.34
C ARG A 170 43.91 0.82 -17.32
N ASN A 171 44.51 -0.17 -18.00
CA ASN A 171 45.66 0.02 -18.90
C ASN A 171 45.25 0.06 -20.38
N VAL A 172 43.96 0.10 -20.70
CA VAL A 172 43.46 0.15 -22.08
C VAL A 172 43.24 1.62 -22.50
N PRO A 173 44.02 2.15 -23.46
CA PRO A 173 43.98 3.56 -23.86
C PRO A 173 42.59 3.98 -24.37
N GLU A 174 41.90 3.12 -25.13
CA GLU A 174 40.58 3.37 -25.70
C GLU A 174 39.52 3.51 -24.59
N PHE A 175 39.67 2.75 -23.49
CA PHE A 175 38.80 2.85 -22.32
C PHE A 175 39.01 4.17 -21.57
N GLN A 176 40.26 4.59 -21.40
CA GLN A 176 40.58 5.88 -20.81
C GLN A 176 40.04 7.02 -21.64
N GLN A 177 40.18 6.95 -22.99
CA GLN A 177 39.64 7.96 -23.90
C GLN A 177 38.11 8.05 -23.84
N LEU A 178 37.43 6.92 -23.68
CA LEU A 178 35.95 6.93 -23.49
C LEU A 178 35.55 7.75 -22.26
N PHE A 179 36.25 7.59 -21.14
CA PHE A 179 35.95 8.38 -19.93
C PHE A 179 36.37 9.85 -20.06
N LEU A 180 37.38 10.17 -20.86
CA LEU A 180 37.70 11.55 -21.21
C LEU A 180 36.57 12.23 -21.97
N THR A 181 35.83 11.53 -22.81
CA THR A 181 34.64 12.05 -23.50
C THR A 181 33.56 12.45 -22.49
N PHE A 182 33.36 11.68 -21.41
CA PHE A 182 32.39 11.98 -20.35
C PHE A 182 32.86 13.09 -19.39
N THR A 183 34.04 13.65 -19.54
CA THR A 183 34.41 14.89 -18.87
C THR A 183 33.67 16.10 -19.43
N ASN A 184 33.04 16.00 -20.62
CA ASN A 184 32.01 16.93 -21.05
C ASN A 184 30.77 16.72 -20.16
N PRO A 185 30.35 17.74 -19.38
CA PRO A 185 29.30 17.58 -18.39
C PRO A 185 27.96 17.12 -18.98
N ILE A 186 27.62 17.58 -20.18
CA ILE A 186 26.35 17.21 -20.87
C ILE A 186 26.38 15.74 -21.26
N LEU A 187 27.49 15.26 -21.83
CA LEU A 187 27.63 13.84 -22.23
C LEU A 187 27.66 12.92 -21.00
N GLY A 188 28.27 13.36 -19.90
CA GLY A 188 28.23 12.64 -18.63
C GLY A 188 26.81 12.48 -18.11
N VAL A 189 26.01 13.55 -18.08
CA VAL A 189 24.59 13.50 -17.70
C VAL A 189 23.79 12.58 -18.61
N LEU A 190 23.96 12.69 -19.92
CA LEU A 190 23.25 11.81 -20.87
C LEU A 190 23.62 10.33 -20.67
N ALA A 191 24.90 10.04 -20.49
CA ALA A 191 25.35 8.65 -20.25
C ALA A 191 24.73 8.09 -18.96
N GLY A 192 24.74 8.83 -17.86
CA GLY A 192 24.10 8.44 -16.60
C GLY A 192 22.59 8.25 -16.74
N ALA A 193 21.92 9.19 -17.43
CA ALA A 193 20.47 9.13 -17.63
C ALA A 193 20.04 7.93 -18.48
N VAL A 194 20.71 7.70 -19.62
CA VAL A 194 20.40 6.58 -20.52
C VAL A 194 20.68 5.24 -19.84
N LEU A 195 21.85 5.09 -19.19
CA LEU A 195 22.18 3.85 -18.48
C LEU A 195 21.13 3.51 -17.41
N THR A 196 20.76 4.50 -16.59
CA THR A 196 19.79 4.28 -15.51
C THR A 196 18.37 4.07 -16.06
N ALA A 197 17.99 4.74 -17.13
CA ALA A 197 16.69 4.53 -17.78
C ALA A 197 16.55 3.10 -18.35
N ILE A 198 17.63 2.53 -18.89
CA ILE A 198 17.65 1.14 -19.39
C ILE A 198 17.59 0.14 -18.23
N ILE A 199 18.41 0.32 -17.20
CA ILE A 199 18.49 -0.58 -16.03
C ILE A 199 17.28 -0.38 -15.10
N GLN A 200 16.65 0.79 -15.10
CA GLN A 200 15.54 1.21 -14.23
C GLN A 200 15.88 1.15 -12.73
N SER A 201 17.17 1.21 -12.38
CA SER A 201 17.68 1.19 -11.02
C SER A 201 18.88 2.11 -10.86
N SER A 202 18.70 3.21 -10.13
CA SER A 202 19.80 4.13 -9.81
C SER A 202 20.86 3.49 -8.93
N SER A 203 20.45 2.64 -7.98
CA SER A 203 21.38 1.92 -7.11
C SER A 203 22.29 0.97 -7.92
N ALA A 204 21.74 0.27 -8.90
CA ALA A 204 22.51 -0.57 -9.82
C ALA A 204 23.46 0.28 -10.69
N SER A 205 22.96 1.39 -11.22
CA SER A 205 23.76 2.30 -12.05
C SER A 205 24.92 2.92 -11.27
N VAL A 206 24.70 3.32 -10.00
CA VAL A 206 25.75 3.79 -9.10
C VAL A 206 26.75 2.68 -8.78
N GLY A 207 26.28 1.45 -8.55
CA GLY A 207 27.15 0.29 -8.34
C GLY A 207 28.07 0.02 -9.54
N ILE A 208 27.55 0.10 -10.77
CA ILE A 208 28.36 -0.01 -11.99
C ILE A 208 29.39 1.13 -12.06
N LEU A 209 28.99 2.37 -11.77
CA LEU A 209 29.90 3.50 -11.75
C LEU A 209 31.02 3.32 -10.71
N GLN A 210 30.68 2.82 -9.51
CA GLN A 210 31.67 2.52 -8.47
C GLN A 210 32.61 1.36 -8.89
N ALA A 211 32.08 0.31 -9.50
CA ALA A 211 32.90 -0.78 -10.04
C ALA A 211 33.89 -0.26 -11.09
N LEU A 212 33.43 0.59 -12.01
CA LEU A 212 34.30 1.21 -13.02
C LEU A 212 35.31 2.18 -12.37
N ALA A 213 34.91 2.93 -11.36
CA ALA A 213 35.80 3.83 -10.63
C ALA A 213 36.93 3.09 -9.89
N SER A 214 36.72 1.82 -9.48
CA SER A 214 37.76 0.98 -8.88
C SER A 214 38.96 0.73 -9.81
N THR A 215 38.78 0.90 -11.13
CA THR A 215 39.90 0.85 -12.10
C THR A 215 40.85 2.04 -12.00
N GLY A 216 40.43 3.15 -11.36
CA GLY A 216 41.15 4.42 -11.33
C GLY A 216 41.07 5.23 -12.64
N ALA A 217 40.35 4.77 -13.66
CA ALA A 217 40.20 5.47 -14.95
C ALA A 217 39.10 6.54 -14.92
N VAL A 218 38.14 6.45 -14.00
CA VAL A 218 37.03 7.41 -13.87
C VAL A 218 37.46 8.56 -12.97
N SER A 219 37.52 9.77 -13.52
CA SER A 219 37.80 10.98 -12.73
C SER A 219 36.52 11.53 -12.07
N TYR A 220 36.69 12.36 -11.00
CA TYR A 220 35.54 13.09 -10.42
C TYR A 220 34.86 14.01 -11.45
N GLY A 221 35.63 14.57 -12.39
CA GLY A 221 35.09 15.40 -13.46
C GLY A 221 34.11 14.68 -14.39
N ALA A 222 34.26 13.35 -14.53
CA ALA A 222 33.30 12.49 -15.26
C ALA A 222 32.23 11.92 -14.33
N ALA A 223 32.59 11.46 -13.11
CA ALA A 223 31.67 10.80 -12.20
C ALA A 223 30.51 11.72 -11.75
N ILE A 224 30.79 12.99 -11.42
CA ILE A 224 29.79 13.93 -10.90
C ILE A 224 28.65 14.18 -11.89
N PRO A 225 28.89 14.53 -13.18
CA PRO A 225 27.81 14.66 -14.16
C PRO A 225 27.07 13.34 -14.41
N ILE A 226 27.75 12.18 -14.41
CA ILE A 226 27.11 10.87 -14.56
C ILE A 226 26.12 10.64 -13.41
N ILE A 227 26.48 10.94 -12.15
CA ILE A 227 25.58 10.85 -10.98
C ILE A 227 24.34 11.71 -11.16
N MET A 228 24.50 12.96 -11.62
CA MET A 228 23.36 13.83 -11.91
C MET A 228 22.40 13.22 -12.95
N GLY A 229 22.97 12.63 -14.00
CA GLY A 229 22.20 11.91 -15.02
C GLY A 229 21.49 10.68 -14.50
N GLN A 230 22.11 9.90 -13.62
CA GLN A 230 21.51 8.71 -13.02
C GLN A 230 20.23 9.03 -12.25
N ASN A 231 20.15 10.16 -11.58
CA ASN A 231 18.93 10.63 -10.90
C ASN A 231 17.81 10.96 -11.90
N ILE A 232 18.12 11.58 -13.04
CA ILE A 232 17.13 11.84 -14.10
C ILE A 232 16.64 10.52 -14.70
N GLY A 233 17.55 9.58 -14.99
CA GLY A 233 17.19 8.27 -15.57
C GLY A 233 16.25 7.45 -14.68
N THR A 234 16.36 7.56 -13.37
CA THR A 234 15.48 6.89 -12.40
C THR A 234 14.00 7.27 -12.58
N CYS A 235 13.71 8.48 -13.10
CA CYS A 235 12.35 8.95 -13.23
C CYS A 235 11.53 8.17 -14.26
N ILE A 236 12.17 7.41 -15.16
CA ILE A 236 11.47 6.61 -16.17
C ILE A 236 10.55 5.58 -15.54
N THR A 237 10.93 4.98 -14.41
CA THR A 237 10.10 3.99 -13.70
C THR A 237 8.80 4.60 -13.19
N ALA A 238 8.86 5.78 -12.60
CA ALA A 238 7.67 6.50 -12.13
C ALA A 238 6.77 6.94 -13.31
N ILE A 239 7.36 7.39 -14.41
CA ILE A 239 6.62 7.77 -15.63
C ILE A 239 5.90 6.55 -16.20
N LEU A 240 6.60 5.42 -16.39
CA LEU A 240 6.01 4.18 -16.91
C LEU A 240 4.90 3.66 -15.99
N SER A 241 5.12 3.71 -14.67
CA SER A 241 4.12 3.29 -13.70
C SER A 241 2.89 4.20 -13.66
N SER A 242 2.97 5.42 -14.13
CA SER A 242 1.85 6.36 -14.17
C SER A 242 0.94 6.21 -15.40
N ILE A 243 1.30 5.35 -16.36
CA ILE A 243 0.48 5.08 -17.54
C ILE A 243 -0.81 4.38 -17.09
N GLY A 244 -1.96 4.84 -17.57
CA GLY A 244 -3.27 4.31 -17.18
C GLY A 244 -3.83 4.82 -15.86
N THR A 245 -3.11 5.65 -15.10
CA THR A 245 -3.54 6.16 -13.78
C THR A 245 -4.32 7.46 -13.86
N THR A 246 -4.82 7.89 -12.69
CA THR A 246 -5.46 9.20 -12.49
C THR A 246 -4.51 10.37 -12.82
N ARG A 247 -5.07 11.55 -13.05
CA ARG A 247 -4.27 12.73 -13.35
C ARG A 247 -3.32 13.12 -12.24
N ASN A 248 -3.75 12.98 -10.98
CA ASN A 248 -2.89 13.28 -9.83
C ASN A 248 -1.72 12.31 -9.70
N ALA A 249 -1.92 11.03 -10.02
CA ALA A 249 -0.84 10.05 -10.07
C ALA A 249 0.19 10.36 -11.18
N LYS A 250 -0.28 10.75 -12.37
CA LYS A 250 0.60 11.27 -13.46
C LYS A 250 1.35 12.52 -13.06
N ARG A 251 0.69 13.44 -12.34
CA ARG A 251 1.33 14.65 -11.78
C ARG A 251 2.43 14.28 -10.78
N ALA A 252 2.21 13.28 -9.93
CA ALA A 252 3.24 12.81 -8.98
C ALA A 252 4.48 12.23 -9.71
N ALA A 253 4.30 11.46 -10.78
CA ALA A 253 5.40 10.99 -11.61
C ALA A 253 6.12 12.16 -12.31
N LEU A 254 5.38 13.15 -12.80
CA LEU A 254 5.94 14.35 -13.42
C LEU A 254 6.70 15.22 -12.41
N VAL A 255 6.26 15.28 -11.15
CA VAL A 255 7.00 15.93 -10.05
C VAL A 255 8.37 15.30 -9.88
N HIS A 256 8.44 13.96 -9.85
CA HIS A 256 9.72 13.24 -9.72
C HIS A 256 10.68 13.60 -10.85
N PHE A 257 10.18 13.62 -12.09
CA PHE A 257 10.99 14.04 -13.24
C PHE A 257 11.41 15.52 -13.14
N ALA A 258 10.47 16.41 -12.88
CA ALA A 258 10.73 17.85 -12.80
C ALA A 258 11.75 18.19 -11.71
N PHE A 259 11.62 17.57 -10.53
CA PHE A 259 12.56 17.74 -9.42
C PHE A 259 13.98 17.34 -9.81
N ASN A 260 14.17 16.14 -10.37
CA ASN A 260 15.50 15.67 -10.76
C ASN A 260 16.08 16.45 -11.95
N PHE A 261 15.25 16.78 -12.95
CA PHE A 261 15.67 17.54 -14.11
C PHE A 261 16.09 18.97 -13.76
N MET A 262 15.26 19.69 -12.98
CA MET A 262 15.58 21.06 -12.56
C MET A 262 16.78 21.10 -11.62
N GLY A 263 16.85 20.14 -10.67
CA GLY A 263 18.01 19.98 -9.79
C GLY A 263 19.29 19.76 -10.58
N ALA A 264 19.27 18.82 -11.53
CA ALA A 264 20.42 18.54 -12.39
C ALA A 264 20.79 19.77 -13.25
N ALA A 265 19.82 20.47 -13.84
CA ALA A 265 20.09 21.66 -14.65
C ALA A 265 20.80 22.77 -13.85
N VAL A 266 20.32 23.06 -12.63
CA VAL A 266 20.93 24.07 -11.76
C VAL A 266 22.34 23.65 -11.33
N TRP A 267 22.50 22.44 -10.78
CA TRP A 267 23.81 22.00 -10.25
C TRP A 267 24.81 21.65 -11.35
N LEU A 268 24.37 21.25 -12.54
CA LEU A 268 25.23 21.11 -13.71
C LEU A 268 25.78 22.46 -14.15
N THR A 269 24.96 23.51 -14.13
CA THR A 269 25.39 24.87 -14.43
C THR A 269 26.43 25.35 -13.41
N VAL A 270 26.18 25.13 -12.11
CA VAL A 270 27.14 25.45 -11.04
C VAL A 270 28.43 24.64 -11.23
N PHE A 271 28.34 23.35 -11.49
CA PHE A 271 29.48 22.49 -11.75
C PHE A 271 30.32 22.97 -12.95
N TRP A 272 29.65 23.36 -14.04
CA TRP A 272 30.31 23.89 -15.23
C TRP A 272 31.04 25.21 -14.93
N LEU A 273 30.42 26.12 -14.18
CA LEU A 273 31.03 27.37 -13.77
C LEU A 273 32.25 27.12 -12.86
N VAL A 274 32.11 26.29 -11.85
CA VAL A 274 33.20 25.91 -10.93
C VAL A 274 34.36 25.28 -11.70
N LYS A 275 34.06 24.36 -12.62
CA LYS A 275 35.08 23.71 -13.45
C LYS A 275 35.81 24.71 -14.34
N THR A 276 35.08 25.66 -14.94
CA THR A 276 35.65 26.61 -15.91
C THR A 276 36.41 27.75 -15.23
N ILE A 277 35.88 28.28 -14.10
CA ILE A 277 36.46 29.44 -13.41
C ILE A 277 37.60 29.05 -12.47
N PHE A 278 37.37 28.00 -11.65
CA PHE A 278 38.30 27.61 -10.59
C PHE A 278 39.19 26.43 -10.96
N ALA A 279 38.81 25.64 -11.97
CA ALA A 279 39.52 24.43 -12.45
C ALA A 279 40.08 23.55 -11.27
N PRO A 280 39.27 23.12 -10.30
CA PRO A 280 39.77 22.44 -9.10
C PRO A 280 40.51 21.17 -9.46
N VAL A 281 41.73 21.01 -8.91
CA VAL A 281 42.63 19.87 -9.21
C VAL A 281 41.97 18.50 -8.91
N PHE A 282 41.12 18.42 -7.90
CA PHE A 282 40.46 17.16 -7.53
C PHE A 282 39.56 16.61 -8.64
N LEU A 283 39.04 17.44 -9.55
CA LEU A 283 38.22 16.99 -10.68
C LEU A 283 38.99 16.08 -11.66
N ALA A 284 40.30 16.24 -11.74
CA ALA A 284 41.17 15.38 -12.55
C ALA A 284 41.61 14.09 -11.81
N GLN A 285 41.39 14.02 -10.49
CA GLN A 285 41.76 12.84 -9.72
C GLN A 285 40.79 11.69 -9.96
N ALA A 286 41.29 10.46 -9.79
CA ALA A 286 40.48 9.25 -9.83
C ALA A 286 39.41 9.27 -8.75
N ALA A 287 38.16 9.02 -9.12
CA ALA A 287 37.05 8.96 -8.20
C ALA A 287 37.14 7.70 -7.32
N SER A 288 37.06 7.89 -6.00
CA SER A 288 36.95 6.78 -5.06
C SER A 288 35.48 6.36 -4.88
N LEU A 289 35.25 5.12 -4.45
CA LEU A 289 33.90 4.62 -4.17
C LEU A 289 33.19 5.49 -3.11
N ILE A 290 33.91 5.87 -2.05
CA ILE A 290 33.43 6.78 -1.00
C ILE A 290 33.13 8.16 -1.59
N GLY A 291 34.02 8.70 -2.42
CA GLY A 291 33.82 9.99 -3.09
C GLY A 291 32.54 10.01 -3.94
N ILE A 292 32.24 8.94 -4.67
CA ILE A 292 30.99 8.79 -5.44
C ILE A 292 29.78 8.83 -4.49
N ALA A 293 29.83 8.11 -3.36
CA ALA A 293 28.75 8.13 -2.37
C ALA A 293 28.55 9.53 -1.75
N VAL A 294 29.65 10.24 -1.45
CA VAL A 294 29.61 11.63 -0.95
C VAL A 294 28.96 12.56 -1.98
N PHE A 295 29.43 12.56 -3.23
CA PHE A 295 28.85 13.43 -4.27
C PHE A 295 27.40 13.10 -4.59
N HIS A 296 27.03 11.81 -4.55
CA HIS A 296 25.63 11.38 -4.70
C HIS A 296 24.77 11.95 -3.56
N SER A 297 25.23 11.87 -2.30
CA SER A 297 24.52 12.43 -1.15
C SER A 297 24.45 13.96 -1.21
N VAL A 298 25.56 14.63 -1.47
CA VAL A 298 25.62 16.09 -1.57
C VAL A 298 24.66 16.59 -2.66
N PHE A 299 24.67 15.98 -3.85
CA PHE A 299 23.78 16.36 -4.93
C PHE A 299 22.30 16.23 -4.52
N ASN A 300 21.86 15.08 -3.98
CA ASN A 300 20.46 14.87 -3.59
C ASN A 300 20.03 15.79 -2.44
N ILE A 301 20.90 16.03 -1.44
CA ILE A 301 20.62 16.96 -0.34
C ILE A 301 20.48 18.38 -0.89
N LEU A 302 21.41 18.83 -1.74
CA LEU A 302 21.38 20.17 -2.30
C LEU A 302 20.17 20.38 -3.22
N CYS A 303 19.79 19.38 -4.04
CA CYS A 303 18.55 19.44 -4.83
C CYS A 303 17.33 19.58 -3.92
N THR A 304 17.28 18.81 -2.84
CA THR A 304 16.16 18.87 -1.89
C THR A 304 16.10 20.20 -1.17
N LEU A 305 17.23 20.70 -0.65
CA LEU A 305 17.29 22.02 0.00
C LEU A 305 16.88 23.16 -0.93
N LEU A 306 17.27 23.07 -2.21
CA LEU A 306 16.88 24.05 -3.24
C LEU A 306 15.37 24.00 -3.51
N MET A 307 14.78 22.80 -3.64
CA MET A 307 13.41 22.63 -4.14
C MET A 307 12.35 22.57 -3.02
N LEU A 308 12.71 22.20 -1.79
CA LEU A 308 11.76 22.05 -0.68
C LEU A 308 10.97 23.35 -0.36
N PRO A 309 11.58 24.56 -0.35
CA PRO A 309 10.83 25.80 -0.21
C PRO A 309 9.83 26.00 -1.35
N PHE A 310 10.18 25.59 -2.57
CA PHE A 310 9.41 25.76 -3.80
C PHE A 310 8.48 24.57 -4.13
N SER A 311 8.21 23.68 -3.18
CA SER A 311 7.31 22.53 -3.39
C SER A 311 5.94 22.91 -3.96
N GLN A 312 5.38 24.07 -3.56
CA GLN A 312 4.13 24.60 -4.10
C GLN A 312 4.26 25.07 -5.56
N VAL A 313 5.42 25.60 -5.93
CA VAL A 313 5.69 26.00 -7.32
C VAL A 313 5.74 24.75 -8.21
N LEU A 314 6.38 23.67 -7.75
CA LEU A 314 6.38 22.38 -8.44
C LEU A 314 4.95 21.84 -8.61
N GLU A 315 4.13 21.89 -7.55
CA GLU A 315 2.72 21.50 -7.59
C GLU A 315 1.95 22.29 -8.68
N HIS A 316 2.02 23.62 -8.64
CA HIS A 316 1.36 24.47 -9.63
C HIS A 316 1.86 24.23 -11.06
N MET A 317 3.16 24.00 -11.23
CA MET A 317 3.75 23.72 -12.54
C MET A 317 3.20 22.43 -13.13
N VAL A 318 3.17 21.33 -12.38
CA VAL A 318 2.65 20.04 -12.89
C VAL A 318 1.14 20.08 -13.09
N CYS A 319 0.38 20.80 -12.27
CA CYS A 319 -1.04 21.02 -12.46
C CYS A 319 -1.33 21.87 -13.73
N ARG A 320 -0.45 22.81 -14.07
CA ARG A 320 -0.57 23.58 -15.33
C ARG A 320 -0.22 22.75 -16.56
N ILE A 321 0.77 21.84 -16.46
CA ILE A 321 1.15 20.94 -17.56
C ILE A 321 0.06 19.89 -17.80
N LEU A 322 -0.54 19.36 -16.73
CA LEU A 322 -1.62 18.39 -16.75
C LEU A 322 -2.86 18.97 -16.04
N PRO A 323 -3.70 19.78 -16.73
CA PRO A 323 -4.88 20.40 -16.12
C PRO A 323 -5.96 19.35 -15.76
N ASP A 324 -6.87 19.72 -14.83
CA ASP A 324 -7.95 18.83 -14.42
C ASP A 324 -8.91 18.50 -15.58
N ALA A 325 -9.47 17.29 -15.58
CA ALA A 325 -10.51 16.92 -16.53
C ALA A 325 -11.87 17.42 -16.02
N LYS A 326 -12.75 17.77 -16.95
CA LYS A 326 -14.13 18.16 -16.66
C LYS A 326 -15.08 16.96 -16.40
N THR A 327 -14.55 15.77 -16.14
CA THR A 327 -15.34 14.54 -16.01
C THR A 327 -15.31 14.00 -14.59
N THR A 328 -16.46 13.53 -14.14
CA THR A 328 -16.76 12.81 -12.88
C THR A 328 -15.75 11.71 -12.58
N GLU A 329 -15.30 11.64 -11.36
CA GLU A 329 -14.38 10.61 -10.87
C GLU A 329 -15.04 9.23 -10.99
N LYS A 330 -14.36 8.31 -11.67
CA LYS A 330 -14.72 6.89 -11.70
C LYS A 330 -14.43 6.24 -10.35
N ILE A 331 -15.22 5.20 -10.03
CA ILE A 331 -15.03 4.30 -8.90
C ILE A 331 -13.54 3.99 -8.71
N GLN A 332 -13.11 4.03 -7.47
CA GLN A 332 -11.73 3.85 -7.03
C GLN A 332 -11.22 2.44 -7.39
N GLU A 333 -10.47 2.33 -8.48
CA GLU A 333 -9.89 1.05 -8.92
C GLU A 333 -8.75 0.62 -7.99
N LEU A 334 -8.69 -0.68 -7.64
CA LEU A 334 -7.58 -1.26 -6.89
C LEU A 334 -6.30 -1.28 -7.74
N ASP A 335 -5.22 -0.71 -7.22
CA ASP A 335 -3.99 -0.54 -7.98
C ASP A 335 -3.09 -1.77 -7.90
N GLU A 336 -2.97 -2.53 -8.99
CA GLU A 336 -2.15 -3.75 -9.06
C GLU A 336 -0.65 -3.52 -8.76
N ARG A 337 -0.17 -2.29 -8.84
CA ARG A 337 1.22 -1.93 -8.49
C ARG A 337 1.50 -2.09 -7.01
N LEU A 338 0.47 -1.94 -6.17
CA LEU A 338 0.55 -2.15 -4.73
C LEU A 338 0.65 -3.62 -4.34
N LEU A 339 0.36 -4.55 -5.25
CA LEU A 339 0.53 -5.99 -5.01
C LEU A 339 1.98 -6.38 -4.68
N GLY A 340 2.98 -5.55 -5.00
CA GLY A 340 4.37 -5.71 -4.57
C GLY A 340 4.57 -5.48 -3.06
N SER A 341 3.67 -4.74 -2.41
CA SER A 341 3.72 -4.39 -0.99
C SER A 341 2.45 -4.83 -0.29
N PRO A 342 2.36 -6.08 0.21
CA PRO A 342 1.12 -6.70 0.70
C PRO A 342 0.38 -5.87 1.74
N ALA A 343 1.07 -5.27 2.71
CA ALA A 343 0.46 -4.43 3.74
C ALA A 343 -0.28 -3.20 3.15
N LEU A 344 0.25 -2.63 2.06
CA LEU A 344 -0.34 -1.48 1.39
C LEU A 344 -1.50 -1.88 0.50
N ALA A 345 -1.38 -3.02 -0.19
CA ALA A 345 -2.45 -3.62 -0.97
C ALA A 345 -3.68 -3.91 -0.09
N LEU A 346 -3.48 -4.50 1.09
CA LEU A 346 -4.54 -4.75 2.07
C LEU A 346 -5.15 -3.46 2.62
N ASN A 347 -4.35 -2.41 2.81
CA ASN A 347 -4.90 -1.12 3.24
C ASN A 347 -5.83 -0.50 2.17
N GLN A 348 -5.46 -0.61 0.90
CA GLN A 348 -6.33 -0.18 -0.19
C GLN A 348 -7.61 -1.02 -0.26
N CYS A 349 -7.50 -2.36 -0.13
CA CYS A 349 -8.67 -3.24 -0.04
C CYS A 349 -9.61 -2.82 1.10
N ARG A 350 -9.06 -2.52 2.29
CA ARG A 350 -9.85 -2.06 3.45
C ARG A 350 -10.65 -0.80 3.16
N GLN A 351 -10.06 0.17 2.43
CA GLN A 351 -10.77 1.40 2.08
C GLN A 351 -11.89 1.15 1.09
N VAL A 352 -11.65 0.35 0.05
CA VAL A 352 -12.68 0.02 -0.94
C VAL A 352 -13.79 -0.82 -0.29
N LEU A 353 -13.44 -1.75 0.60
CA LEU A 353 -14.40 -2.51 1.40
C LEU A 353 -15.20 -1.60 2.36
N GLY A 354 -14.58 -0.55 2.92
CA GLY A 354 -15.29 0.47 3.70
C GLY A 354 -16.35 1.20 2.88
N ASN A 355 -16.04 1.58 1.64
CA ASN A 355 -17.01 2.19 0.72
C ASN A 355 -18.16 1.22 0.37
N MET A 356 -17.84 -0.06 0.12
CA MET A 356 -18.82 -1.11 -0.09
C MET A 356 -19.77 -1.25 1.11
N ALA A 357 -19.23 -1.27 2.32
CA ALA A 357 -20.00 -1.32 3.56
C ALA A 357 -20.96 -0.12 3.70
N GLU A 358 -20.48 1.10 3.42
CA GLU A 358 -21.32 2.31 3.45
C GLU A 358 -22.46 2.24 2.45
N LEU A 359 -22.21 1.74 1.23
CA LEU A 359 -23.25 1.54 0.20
C LEU A 359 -24.32 0.55 0.68
N SER A 360 -23.92 -0.61 1.21
CA SER A 360 -24.83 -1.66 1.70
C SER A 360 -25.68 -1.14 2.87
N ILE A 361 -25.08 -0.41 3.82
CA ILE A 361 -25.79 0.19 4.95
C ILE A 361 -26.79 1.26 4.48
N GLN A 362 -26.42 2.08 3.51
CA GLN A 362 -27.31 3.10 2.97
C GLN A 362 -28.47 2.47 2.20
N ALA A 363 -28.21 1.44 1.39
CA ALA A 363 -29.25 0.68 0.68
C ALA A 363 -30.26 0.08 1.67
N PHE A 364 -29.79 -0.50 2.78
CA PHE A 364 -30.66 -1.02 3.83
C PHE A 364 -31.52 0.06 4.48
N ARG A 365 -30.95 1.22 4.85
CA ARG A 365 -31.71 2.33 5.43
C ARG A 365 -32.78 2.84 4.47
N ASP A 366 -32.43 2.99 3.21
CA ASP A 366 -33.34 3.45 2.17
C ASP A 366 -34.47 2.42 1.92
N SER A 367 -34.16 1.12 1.88
CA SER A 367 -35.16 0.06 1.67
C SER A 367 -36.15 -0.03 2.84
N THR A 368 -35.68 0.06 4.08
CA THR A 368 -36.56 0.06 5.26
C THR A 368 -37.46 1.30 5.30
N ALA A 369 -37.01 2.44 4.81
CA ALA A 369 -37.84 3.64 4.69
C ALA A 369 -38.92 3.46 3.59
N CYS A 370 -38.60 2.81 2.46
CA CYS A 370 -39.53 2.53 1.36
C CYS A 370 -40.71 1.64 1.76
N VAL A 371 -40.53 0.75 2.75
CA VAL A 371 -41.65 -0.10 3.26
C VAL A 371 -42.80 0.74 3.79
N LEU A 372 -42.51 1.86 4.44
CA LEU A 372 -43.56 2.76 4.98
C LEU A 372 -44.01 3.84 3.99
N ASN A 373 -43.13 4.23 3.09
CA ASN A 373 -43.40 5.28 2.10
C ASN A 373 -42.58 5.03 0.84
N TYR A 374 -43.17 4.27 -0.09
CA TYR A 374 -42.48 3.90 -1.33
C TYR A 374 -42.18 5.14 -2.20
N ASP A 375 -40.94 5.27 -2.61
CA ASP A 375 -40.47 6.29 -3.55
C ASP A 375 -39.62 5.64 -4.65
N LYS A 376 -40.02 5.81 -5.91
CA LYS A 376 -39.32 5.23 -7.04
C LYS A 376 -37.89 5.72 -7.21
N VAL A 377 -37.57 6.97 -6.88
CA VAL A 377 -36.22 7.53 -6.99
C VAL A 377 -35.30 6.87 -5.96
N ILE A 378 -35.85 6.58 -4.79
CA ILE A 378 -35.11 5.84 -3.75
C ILE A 378 -34.93 4.38 -4.19
N ALA A 379 -35.96 3.76 -4.77
CA ALA A 379 -35.87 2.39 -5.30
C ALA A 379 -34.77 2.24 -6.37
N ASP A 380 -34.73 3.14 -7.35
CA ASP A 380 -33.68 3.14 -8.39
C ASP A 380 -32.27 3.30 -7.76
N ARG A 381 -32.13 4.09 -6.70
CA ARG A 381 -30.85 4.27 -5.98
C ARG A 381 -30.44 3.03 -5.19
N ILE A 382 -31.39 2.25 -4.65
CA ILE A 382 -31.09 0.99 -3.94
C ILE A 382 -30.54 -0.03 -4.93
N HIS A 383 -31.15 -0.18 -6.11
CA HIS A 383 -30.64 -1.06 -7.17
C HIS A 383 -29.24 -0.63 -7.65
N GLU A 384 -29.03 0.68 -7.86
CA GLU A 384 -27.70 1.18 -8.22
C GLU A 384 -26.66 0.90 -7.12
N ALA A 385 -27.04 0.94 -5.85
CA ALA A 385 -26.14 0.63 -4.73
C ALA A 385 -25.77 -0.86 -4.70
N GLU A 386 -26.72 -1.76 -4.97
CA GLU A 386 -26.48 -3.20 -5.03
C GLU A 386 -25.63 -3.57 -6.25
N ASP A 387 -25.91 -3.08 -7.45
CA ASP A 387 -25.08 -3.25 -8.66
C ASP A 387 -23.63 -2.80 -8.41
N ASN A 388 -23.42 -1.68 -7.68
CA ASN A 388 -22.11 -1.20 -7.29
C ASN A 388 -21.44 -2.11 -6.26
N THR A 389 -22.20 -2.69 -5.33
CA THR A 389 -21.68 -3.59 -4.28
C THR A 389 -21.20 -4.89 -4.91
N ASP A 390 -21.94 -5.49 -5.84
CA ASP A 390 -21.54 -6.65 -6.63
C ASP A 390 -20.25 -6.40 -7.41
N HIS A 391 -20.18 -5.25 -8.08
CA HIS A 391 -18.96 -4.88 -8.81
C HIS A 391 -17.75 -4.75 -7.88
N LEU A 392 -17.93 -4.19 -6.68
CA LEU A 392 -16.86 -4.05 -5.69
C LEU A 392 -16.48 -5.40 -5.10
N GLU A 393 -17.41 -6.35 -4.92
CA GLU A 393 -17.12 -7.72 -4.51
C GLU A 393 -16.16 -8.39 -5.50
N ASP A 394 -16.51 -8.43 -6.78
CA ASP A 394 -15.69 -9.01 -7.85
C ASP A 394 -14.29 -8.36 -7.90
N LEU A 395 -14.24 -7.04 -7.81
CA LEU A 395 -13.00 -6.27 -7.87
C LEU A 395 -12.07 -6.62 -6.71
N ILE A 396 -12.59 -6.59 -5.45
CA ILE A 396 -11.78 -6.83 -4.26
C ILE A 396 -11.38 -8.29 -4.18
N SER A 397 -12.31 -9.22 -4.47
CA SER A 397 -12.05 -10.68 -4.46
C SER A 397 -10.95 -11.05 -5.46
N THR A 398 -11.04 -10.55 -6.70
CA THR A 398 -10.01 -10.78 -7.73
C THR A 398 -8.65 -10.21 -7.30
N TYR A 399 -8.63 -9.04 -6.71
CA TYR A 399 -7.40 -8.41 -6.25
C TYR A 399 -6.76 -9.17 -5.08
N LEU A 400 -7.56 -9.59 -4.09
CA LEU A 400 -7.10 -10.40 -2.96
C LEU A 400 -6.59 -11.77 -3.41
N LEU A 401 -7.20 -12.42 -4.41
CA LEU A 401 -6.70 -13.67 -5.00
C LEU A 401 -5.32 -13.46 -5.66
N LYS A 402 -5.12 -12.36 -6.39
CA LYS A 402 -3.81 -12.00 -6.94
C LYS A 402 -2.78 -11.72 -5.84
N LEU A 403 -3.20 -11.11 -4.74
CA LEU A 403 -2.34 -10.83 -3.60
C LEU A 403 -1.93 -12.12 -2.87
N THR A 404 -2.88 -13.03 -2.61
CA THR A 404 -2.61 -14.31 -1.90
C THR A 404 -1.77 -15.29 -2.72
N SER A 405 -1.74 -15.15 -4.05
CA SER A 405 -0.83 -15.93 -4.91
C SER A 405 0.65 -15.55 -4.70
N ARG A 406 0.93 -14.46 -4.00
CA ARG A 406 2.27 -14.02 -3.63
C ARG A 406 2.63 -14.50 -2.22
N HIS A 407 3.92 -14.40 -1.86
CA HIS A 407 4.36 -14.73 -0.50
C HIS A 407 3.90 -13.64 0.48
N LEU A 408 2.84 -13.93 1.22
CA LEU A 408 2.34 -13.10 2.32
C LEU A 408 3.02 -13.49 3.64
N GLY A 409 3.15 -12.54 4.55
CA GLY A 409 3.43 -12.82 5.96
C GLY A 409 2.20 -13.40 6.67
N ASP A 410 2.40 -13.96 7.88
CA ASP A 410 1.30 -14.57 8.63
C ASP A 410 0.18 -13.56 8.95
N GLU A 411 0.54 -12.33 9.32
CA GLU A 411 -0.41 -11.25 9.63
C GLU A 411 -1.20 -10.80 8.38
N GLU A 412 -0.52 -10.65 7.23
CA GLU A 412 -1.18 -10.27 5.97
C GLU A 412 -2.10 -11.37 5.45
N SER A 413 -1.73 -12.64 5.64
CA SER A 413 -2.56 -13.79 5.23
C SER A 413 -3.86 -13.85 6.04
N VAL A 414 -3.80 -13.60 7.35
CA VAL A 414 -4.98 -13.52 8.22
C VAL A 414 -5.91 -12.39 7.75
N LYS A 415 -5.36 -11.17 7.53
CA LYS A 415 -6.17 -10.03 7.07
C LYS A 415 -6.76 -10.21 5.68
N ALA A 416 -6.04 -10.82 4.75
CA ALA A 416 -6.59 -11.14 3.43
C ALA A 416 -7.78 -12.11 3.52
N THR A 417 -7.68 -13.12 4.40
CA THR A 417 -8.76 -14.08 4.66
C THR A 417 -9.96 -13.42 5.34
N GLU A 418 -9.72 -12.51 6.29
CA GLU A 418 -10.75 -11.70 6.94
C GLU A 418 -11.53 -10.90 5.90
N TYR A 419 -10.84 -10.13 5.02
CA TYR A 419 -11.51 -9.29 4.01
C TYR A 419 -12.30 -10.12 3.00
N LEU A 420 -11.82 -11.31 2.60
CA LEU A 420 -12.57 -12.22 1.72
C LEU A 420 -13.89 -12.70 2.33
N LYS A 421 -13.99 -12.83 3.66
CA LYS A 421 -15.25 -13.14 4.35
C LYS A 421 -16.16 -11.92 4.42
N LEU A 422 -15.60 -10.76 4.83
CA LEU A 422 -16.36 -9.53 5.01
C LEU A 422 -17.02 -9.02 3.72
N ILE A 423 -16.38 -9.25 2.56
CA ILE A 423 -16.92 -8.89 1.25
C ILE A 423 -18.29 -9.56 1.05
N GLY A 424 -18.37 -10.87 1.24
CA GLY A 424 -19.62 -11.61 1.06
C GLY A 424 -20.70 -11.22 2.07
N ASP A 425 -20.35 -10.84 3.31
CA ASP A 425 -21.35 -10.38 4.28
C ASP A 425 -21.92 -9.00 3.91
N TYR A 426 -21.12 -8.06 3.38
CA TYR A 426 -21.60 -6.76 2.93
C TYR A 426 -22.42 -6.85 1.63
N GLU A 427 -22.03 -7.73 0.70
CA GLU A 427 -22.83 -8.03 -0.50
C GLU A 427 -24.21 -8.56 -0.07
N ARG A 428 -24.28 -9.54 0.82
CA ARG A 428 -25.54 -10.10 1.32
C ARG A 428 -26.44 -9.06 2.01
N ILE A 429 -25.85 -8.09 2.73
CA ILE A 429 -26.62 -6.98 3.31
C ILE A 429 -27.30 -6.14 2.20
N ALA A 430 -26.61 -5.88 1.09
CA ALA A 430 -27.17 -5.16 -0.06
C ALA A 430 -28.27 -5.97 -0.75
N ASP A 431 -28.07 -7.28 -0.97
CA ASP A 431 -29.06 -8.21 -1.49
C ASP A 431 -30.36 -8.19 -0.65
N HIS A 432 -30.21 -8.28 0.68
CA HIS A 432 -31.36 -8.22 1.58
C HIS A 432 -32.06 -6.85 1.57
N ALA A 433 -31.33 -5.77 1.30
CA ALA A 433 -31.92 -4.46 1.10
C ALA A 433 -32.82 -4.42 -0.16
N VAL A 434 -32.39 -5.06 -1.26
CA VAL A 434 -33.22 -5.20 -2.47
C VAL A 434 -34.45 -6.09 -2.19
N ASN A 435 -34.32 -7.21 -1.48
CA ASN A 435 -35.46 -8.05 -1.10
C ASN A 435 -36.48 -7.31 -0.23
N ILE A 436 -36.03 -6.41 0.67
CA ILE A 436 -36.91 -5.52 1.45
C ILE A 436 -37.58 -4.51 0.53
N LEU A 437 -36.88 -3.98 -0.46
CA LEU A 437 -37.45 -3.07 -1.46
C LEU A 437 -38.53 -3.77 -2.29
N GLU A 438 -38.30 -5.00 -2.76
CA GLU A 438 -39.30 -5.81 -3.47
C GLU A 438 -40.59 -5.97 -2.63
N SER A 439 -40.45 -6.20 -1.31
CA SER A 439 -41.56 -6.22 -0.37
C SER A 439 -42.28 -4.86 -0.30
N ALA A 440 -41.55 -3.73 -0.34
CA ALA A 440 -42.12 -2.39 -0.37
C ALA A 440 -42.88 -2.12 -1.69
N GLU A 441 -42.35 -2.60 -2.81
CA GLU A 441 -43.03 -2.51 -4.11
C GLU A 441 -44.33 -3.33 -4.14
N GLU A 442 -44.32 -4.52 -3.54
CA GLU A 442 -45.52 -5.34 -3.39
C GLU A 442 -46.58 -4.64 -2.53
N ILE A 443 -46.18 -4.03 -1.40
CA ILE A 443 -47.06 -3.22 -0.53
C ILE A 443 -47.71 -2.10 -1.35
N ALA A 444 -46.91 -1.33 -2.09
CA ALA A 444 -47.38 -0.19 -2.88
C ALA A 444 -48.30 -0.62 -4.01
N SER A 445 -47.94 -1.67 -4.78
CA SER A 445 -48.71 -2.13 -5.94
C SER A 445 -50.04 -2.80 -5.58
N LYS A 446 -50.10 -3.51 -4.45
CA LYS A 446 -51.28 -4.22 -3.95
C LYS A 446 -52.10 -3.40 -2.95
N ASN A 447 -51.70 -2.17 -2.64
CA ASN A 447 -52.28 -1.32 -1.60
C ASN A 447 -52.44 -2.06 -0.24
N VAL A 448 -51.43 -2.79 0.16
CA VAL A 448 -51.41 -3.48 1.45
C VAL A 448 -51.24 -2.43 2.57
N ALA A 449 -52.12 -2.48 3.56
CA ALA A 449 -52.04 -1.59 4.73
C ALA A 449 -51.69 -2.38 5.97
N PHE A 450 -50.75 -1.87 6.75
CA PHE A 450 -50.43 -2.35 8.10
C PHE A 450 -51.21 -1.55 9.18
N SER A 451 -51.55 -2.21 10.28
CA SER A 451 -52.14 -1.53 11.44
C SER A 451 -51.13 -0.58 12.09
N GLU A 452 -51.60 0.40 12.88
CA GLU A 452 -50.74 1.31 13.62
C GLU A 452 -49.78 0.56 14.53
N ASP A 453 -50.22 -0.52 15.17
CA ASP A 453 -49.42 -1.38 16.03
C ASP A 453 -48.32 -2.08 15.20
N ALA A 454 -48.66 -2.62 14.03
CA ALA A 454 -47.68 -3.26 13.14
C ALA A 454 -46.62 -2.26 12.67
N VAL A 455 -47.00 -1.01 12.36
CA VAL A 455 -46.03 0.04 11.99
C VAL A 455 -45.12 0.40 13.18
N ALA A 456 -45.63 0.46 14.42
CA ALA A 456 -44.82 0.70 15.59
C ALA A 456 -43.85 -0.45 15.87
N GLU A 457 -44.31 -1.69 15.75
CA GLU A 457 -43.49 -2.93 15.82
C GLU A 457 -42.38 -2.94 14.77
N TYR A 458 -42.71 -2.64 13.50
CA TYR A 458 -41.76 -2.53 12.40
C TYR A 458 -40.65 -1.52 12.70
N ARG A 459 -41.03 -0.32 13.19
CA ARG A 459 -40.04 0.70 13.57
C ARG A 459 -39.09 0.23 14.68
N THR A 460 -39.59 -0.57 15.62
CA THR A 460 -38.78 -1.11 16.72
C THR A 460 -37.72 -2.08 16.21
N ILE A 461 -38.09 -3.04 15.37
CA ILE A 461 -37.11 -4.01 14.82
C ILE A 461 -36.14 -3.32 13.87
N CYS A 462 -36.59 -2.39 13.01
CA CYS A 462 -35.71 -1.61 12.13
C CYS A 462 -34.69 -0.78 12.92
N ALA A 463 -35.08 -0.21 14.07
CA ALA A 463 -34.16 0.52 14.95
C ALA A 463 -33.08 -0.42 15.53
N ALA A 464 -33.47 -1.64 15.96
CA ALA A 464 -32.53 -2.64 16.46
C ALA A 464 -31.53 -3.10 15.37
N VAL A 465 -32.03 -3.40 14.14
CA VAL A 465 -31.17 -3.80 13.02
C VAL A 465 -30.28 -2.64 12.55
N THR A 466 -30.75 -1.41 12.59
CA THR A 466 -29.91 -0.23 12.30
C THR A 466 -28.82 -0.06 13.34
N GLU A 467 -29.07 -0.36 14.61
CA GLU A 467 -28.06 -0.28 15.67
C GLU A 467 -26.97 -1.34 15.48
N ILE A 468 -27.35 -2.60 15.19
CA ILE A 468 -26.36 -3.67 14.97
C ILE A 468 -25.52 -3.41 13.72
N LEU A 469 -26.10 -2.85 12.64
CA LEU A 469 -25.35 -2.39 11.47
C LEU A 469 -24.31 -1.34 11.82
N ASN A 470 -24.65 -0.36 12.65
CA ASN A 470 -23.72 0.67 13.08
C ASN A 470 -22.60 0.10 13.97
N LEU A 471 -22.92 -0.85 14.86
CA LEU A 471 -21.94 -1.53 15.71
C LEU A 471 -20.97 -2.36 14.88
N SER A 472 -21.46 -3.17 13.94
CA SER A 472 -20.63 -4.00 13.07
C SER A 472 -19.74 -3.16 12.15
N PHE A 473 -20.26 -2.03 11.64
CA PHE A 473 -19.47 -1.08 10.84
C PHE A 473 -18.39 -0.40 11.67
N SER A 474 -18.70 0.03 12.92
CA SER A 474 -17.70 0.59 13.84
C SER A 474 -16.62 -0.43 14.17
N ALA A 475 -17.00 -1.68 14.41
CA ALA A 475 -16.08 -2.78 14.65
C ALA A 475 -15.08 -2.95 13.51
N PHE A 476 -15.55 -2.96 12.27
CA PHE A 476 -14.70 -3.08 11.07
C PHE A 476 -13.90 -1.80 10.79
N SER A 477 -14.55 -0.64 10.73
CA SER A 477 -13.92 0.61 10.27
C SER A 477 -12.90 1.16 11.26
N ASN A 478 -13.17 1.03 12.57
CA ASN A 478 -12.34 1.55 13.65
C ASN A 478 -11.53 0.48 14.40
N GLU A 479 -11.65 -0.80 14.02
CA GLU A 479 -11.13 -1.95 14.78
C GLU A 479 -11.64 -1.92 16.26
N ASP A 480 -12.92 -1.52 16.41
CA ASP A 480 -13.56 -1.33 17.71
C ASP A 480 -14.05 -2.66 18.29
N ILE A 481 -13.23 -3.25 19.15
CA ILE A 481 -13.50 -4.55 19.79
C ILE A 481 -14.71 -4.46 20.74
N GLU A 482 -14.93 -3.32 21.40
CA GLU A 482 -16.08 -3.12 22.29
C GLU A 482 -17.40 -3.09 21.50
N ALA A 483 -17.42 -2.42 20.34
CA ALA A 483 -18.56 -2.46 19.44
C ALA A 483 -18.81 -3.89 18.94
N ALA A 484 -17.73 -4.63 18.57
CA ALA A 484 -17.84 -6.00 18.10
C ALA A 484 -18.46 -6.95 19.15
N ARG A 485 -18.15 -6.79 20.43
CA ARG A 485 -18.70 -7.62 21.52
C ARG A 485 -20.20 -7.41 21.74
N LYS A 486 -20.74 -6.25 21.39
CA LYS A 486 -22.15 -5.89 21.57
C LYS A 486 -23.06 -6.42 20.47
N THR A 487 -22.52 -6.86 19.34
CA THR A 487 -23.32 -7.31 18.20
C THR A 487 -24.03 -8.62 18.47
N GLU A 488 -23.36 -9.62 19.02
CA GLU A 488 -23.97 -10.92 19.30
C GLU A 488 -25.13 -10.86 20.32
N PRO A 489 -25.02 -10.13 21.47
CA PRO A 489 -26.17 -9.92 22.36
C PRO A 489 -27.36 -9.23 21.69
N LEU A 490 -27.10 -8.26 20.78
CA LEU A 490 -28.16 -7.55 20.06
C LEU A 490 -28.80 -8.42 18.99
N GLU A 491 -28.02 -9.26 18.29
CA GLU A 491 -28.53 -10.22 17.31
C GLU A 491 -29.53 -11.19 17.97
N GLU A 492 -29.20 -11.76 19.13
CA GLU A 492 -30.10 -12.67 19.86
C GLU A 492 -31.41 -11.97 20.30
N VAL A 493 -31.35 -10.66 20.61
CA VAL A 493 -32.55 -9.85 20.86
C VAL A 493 -33.36 -9.64 19.57
N ILE A 494 -32.73 -9.43 18.42
CA ILE A 494 -33.42 -9.28 17.13
C ILE A 494 -34.10 -10.57 16.73
N ASP A 495 -33.48 -11.72 16.93
CA ASP A 495 -34.08 -13.02 16.71
C ASP A 495 -35.34 -13.22 17.55
N THR A 496 -35.26 -12.90 18.85
CA THR A 496 -36.42 -12.94 19.76
C THR A 496 -37.54 -12.00 19.29
N LEU A 497 -37.20 -10.77 18.88
CA LEU A 497 -38.16 -9.81 18.35
C LEU A 497 -38.86 -10.32 17.08
N LYS A 498 -38.13 -10.93 16.15
CA LYS A 498 -38.69 -11.51 14.93
C LYS A 498 -39.77 -12.54 15.25
N GLU A 499 -39.52 -13.48 16.16
CA GLU A 499 -40.46 -14.52 16.53
C GLU A 499 -41.70 -13.93 17.27
N ASP A 500 -41.48 -12.94 18.14
CA ASP A 500 -42.57 -12.24 18.81
C ASP A 500 -43.46 -11.47 17.81
N LEU A 501 -42.87 -10.75 16.87
CA LEU A 501 -43.58 -9.99 15.85
C LEU A 501 -44.35 -10.90 14.88
N ARG A 502 -43.76 -12.03 14.51
CA ARG A 502 -44.43 -13.07 13.72
C ARG A 502 -45.65 -13.63 14.45
N THR A 503 -45.52 -13.92 15.72
CA THR A 503 -46.62 -14.42 16.57
C THR A 503 -47.74 -13.38 16.70
N ARG A 504 -47.41 -12.11 16.97
CA ARG A 504 -48.38 -11.01 17.06
C ARG A 504 -49.13 -10.81 15.75
N HIS A 505 -48.43 -10.89 14.61
CA HIS A 505 -49.06 -10.76 13.30
C HIS A 505 -50.01 -11.92 13.01
N PHE A 506 -49.65 -13.17 13.38
CA PHE A 506 -50.54 -14.32 13.27
C PHE A 506 -51.82 -14.13 14.12
N LEU A 507 -51.73 -13.59 15.30
CA LEU A 507 -52.90 -13.29 16.12
C LEU A 507 -53.79 -12.19 15.51
N ARG A 508 -53.23 -11.15 14.89
CA ARG A 508 -54.00 -10.14 14.11
C ARG A 508 -54.72 -10.78 12.91
N LEU A 509 -54.04 -11.71 12.21
CA LEU A 509 -54.66 -12.44 11.11
C LEU A 509 -55.86 -13.28 11.56
N GLN A 510 -55.74 -13.99 12.71
CA GLN A 510 -56.86 -14.76 13.29
C GLN A 510 -58.05 -13.88 13.70
N ARG A 511 -57.79 -12.64 14.10
CA ARG A 511 -58.84 -11.68 14.45
C ARG A 511 -59.43 -10.96 13.25
N GLY A 512 -58.93 -11.20 12.05
CA GLY A 512 -59.37 -10.53 10.81
C GLY A 512 -58.93 -9.07 10.72
N GLU A 513 -57.93 -8.66 11.48
CA GLU A 513 -57.39 -7.29 11.56
C GLU A 513 -56.39 -7.01 10.43
N CYS A 514 -55.94 -8.03 9.69
CA CYS A 514 -55.05 -7.90 8.55
C CYS A 514 -55.37 -8.96 7.45
N SER A 515 -54.91 -8.70 6.23
CA SER A 515 -55.06 -9.62 5.10
C SER A 515 -53.99 -10.71 5.07
N VAL A 516 -54.27 -11.83 4.42
CA VAL A 516 -53.30 -12.92 4.18
C VAL A 516 -52.10 -12.39 3.36
N ALA A 517 -52.33 -11.51 2.38
CA ALA A 517 -51.28 -10.87 1.60
C ALA A 517 -50.34 -10.05 2.48
N ALA A 518 -50.87 -9.28 3.46
CA ALA A 518 -50.05 -8.57 4.43
C ALA A 518 -49.19 -9.51 5.27
N GLY A 519 -49.69 -10.73 5.57
CA GLY A 519 -48.98 -11.74 6.33
C GLY A 519 -47.72 -12.29 5.62
N PHE A 520 -47.83 -12.53 4.30
CA PHE A 520 -46.69 -12.97 3.50
C PHE A 520 -45.59 -11.90 3.44
N VAL A 521 -45.97 -10.69 3.04
CA VAL A 521 -45.01 -9.57 2.96
C VAL A 521 -44.35 -9.26 4.32
N TRP A 522 -45.13 -9.31 5.40
CA TRP A 522 -44.62 -9.14 6.75
C TRP A 522 -43.57 -10.19 7.12
N SER A 523 -43.85 -11.47 6.81
CA SER A 523 -42.91 -12.57 7.08
C SER A 523 -41.61 -12.44 6.28
N ASP A 524 -41.69 -11.99 5.03
CA ASP A 524 -40.54 -11.79 4.16
C ASP A 524 -39.67 -10.63 4.67
N ILE A 525 -40.29 -9.50 5.05
CA ILE A 525 -39.56 -8.37 5.65
C ILE A 525 -38.84 -8.80 6.93
N LEU A 526 -39.53 -9.48 7.85
CA LEU A 526 -38.93 -9.92 9.11
C LEU A 526 -37.76 -10.89 8.88
N THR A 527 -37.86 -11.77 7.90
CA THR A 527 -36.80 -12.70 7.53
C THR A 527 -35.57 -11.97 6.99
N ASN A 528 -35.77 -10.99 6.10
CA ASN A 528 -34.65 -10.21 5.57
C ASN A 528 -33.98 -9.32 6.63
N LEU A 529 -34.77 -8.76 7.56
CA LEU A 529 -34.22 -7.98 8.69
C LEU A 529 -33.33 -8.82 9.62
N GLU A 530 -33.76 -10.06 9.94
CA GLU A 530 -32.97 -10.99 10.73
C GLU A 530 -31.71 -11.45 9.99
N ARG A 531 -31.80 -11.74 8.69
CA ARG A 531 -30.62 -12.10 7.88
C ARG A 531 -29.56 -11.00 7.86
N VAL A 532 -29.96 -9.73 7.79
CA VAL A 532 -29.03 -8.61 7.92
C VAL A 532 -28.36 -8.61 9.29
N SER A 533 -29.10 -8.93 10.37
CA SER A 533 -28.55 -9.06 11.72
C SER A 533 -27.51 -10.19 11.80
N ASP A 534 -27.78 -11.37 11.21
CA ASP A 534 -26.85 -12.50 11.12
C ASP A 534 -25.52 -12.07 10.46
N HIS A 535 -25.58 -11.37 9.33
CA HIS A 535 -24.39 -10.89 8.62
C HIS A 535 -23.60 -9.87 9.46
N CYS A 536 -24.28 -9.02 10.23
CA CYS A 536 -23.62 -8.09 11.17
C CYS A 536 -22.86 -8.84 12.28
N SER A 537 -23.43 -9.92 12.83
CA SER A 537 -22.76 -10.78 13.80
C SER A 537 -21.54 -11.48 13.19
N ASN A 538 -21.62 -11.99 11.94
CA ASN A 538 -20.50 -12.55 11.21
C ASN A 538 -19.35 -11.55 11.01
N ILE A 539 -19.68 -10.31 10.59
CA ILE A 539 -18.69 -9.23 10.42
C ILE A 539 -17.94 -8.98 11.73
N SER A 540 -18.67 -8.82 12.83
CA SER A 540 -18.07 -8.57 14.16
C SER A 540 -17.28 -9.76 14.67
N GLY A 541 -17.76 -10.99 14.41
CA GLY A 541 -17.04 -12.24 14.71
C GLY A 541 -15.70 -12.32 13.98
N CYS A 542 -15.65 -11.94 12.70
CA CYS A 542 -14.40 -11.87 11.93
C CYS A 542 -13.39 -10.88 12.54
N VAL A 543 -13.86 -9.71 13.00
CA VAL A 543 -13.00 -8.69 13.64
C VAL A 543 -12.44 -9.22 14.97
N LEU A 544 -13.26 -9.88 15.79
CA LEU A 544 -12.83 -10.48 17.06
C LEU A 544 -11.80 -11.60 16.86
N ASP A 545 -11.99 -12.46 15.88
CA ASP A 545 -11.06 -13.54 15.53
C ASP A 545 -9.70 -13.01 15.07
N SER A 546 -9.72 -11.99 14.25
CA SER A 546 -8.51 -11.31 13.77
C SER A 546 -7.71 -10.70 14.93
N ALA A 547 -8.40 -10.08 15.90
CA ALA A 547 -7.78 -9.51 17.09
C ALA A 547 -7.21 -10.58 18.05
N GLY A 548 -7.85 -11.76 18.13
CA GLY A 548 -7.45 -12.89 18.99
C GLY A 548 -6.42 -13.83 18.38
N ASN A 549 -6.01 -13.66 17.12
CA ASN A 549 -5.22 -14.63 16.35
C ASN A 549 -5.82 -16.05 16.33
N THR A 550 -7.13 -16.18 16.42
CA THR A 550 -7.88 -17.44 16.38
C THR A 550 -8.70 -17.49 15.09
N MET A 551 -8.84 -18.65 14.47
CA MET A 551 -9.59 -18.82 13.20
C MET A 551 -10.97 -19.49 13.39
N ASN A 552 -11.51 -19.56 14.61
CA ASN A 552 -12.75 -20.30 14.94
C ASN A 552 -13.86 -19.39 15.48
N ILE A 553 -14.59 -18.71 14.56
CA ILE A 553 -15.72 -17.81 14.86
C ILE A 553 -16.74 -18.49 15.79
N HIS A 554 -17.14 -19.73 15.50
CA HIS A 554 -18.20 -20.42 16.24
C HIS A 554 -17.77 -20.92 17.63
N GLU A 555 -16.49 -21.19 17.87
CA GLU A 555 -16.00 -21.58 19.20
C GLU A 555 -15.90 -20.38 20.14
N ASN A 556 -15.45 -19.24 19.62
CA ASN A 556 -15.35 -18.00 20.40
C ASN A 556 -16.73 -17.42 20.76
N GLN A 557 -17.68 -17.43 19.82
CA GLN A 557 -19.07 -17.03 20.08
C GLN A 557 -19.76 -17.91 21.13
N ARG A 558 -19.56 -19.26 21.07
CA ARG A 558 -20.11 -20.18 22.10
C ARG A 558 -19.43 -20.01 23.46
N ALA A 559 -18.14 -19.70 23.50
CA ALA A 559 -17.42 -19.44 24.74
C ALA A 559 -17.90 -18.14 25.40
N LEU A 560 -18.16 -17.08 24.62
CA LEU A 560 -18.73 -15.82 25.07
C LEU A 560 -20.15 -16.00 25.64
N LYS A 561 -21.02 -16.78 24.98
CA LYS A 561 -22.40 -17.07 25.43
C LYS A 561 -22.47 -17.78 26.79
N ASN A 562 -21.48 -18.60 27.14
CA ASN A 562 -21.55 -19.50 28.29
C ASN A 562 -20.89 -18.97 29.58
N SER A 563 -20.08 -17.93 29.57
CA SER A 563 -19.23 -17.57 30.72
C SER A 563 -19.16 -16.08 31.09
N ASP A 564 -19.81 -15.16 30.38
CA ASP A 564 -19.56 -13.75 30.59
C ASP A 564 -20.78 -13.01 31.19
N GLU A 565 -20.59 -12.42 32.39
CA GLU A 565 -21.60 -11.54 33.01
C GLU A 565 -21.84 -10.29 32.15
N GLU A 566 -20.85 -9.85 31.38
CA GLU A 566 -20.92 -8.72 30.47
C GLU A 566 -21.88 -9.00 29.31
N TYR A 567 -21.81 -10.18 28.70
CA TYR A 567 -22.76 -10.61 27.67
C TYR A 567 -24.22 -10.55 28.18
N LYS A 568 -24.47 -11.07 29.38
CA LYS A 568 -25.82 -11.05 29.98
C LYS A 568 -26.31 -9.65 30.28
N GLN A 569 -25.42 -8.75 30.71
CA GLN A 569 -25.74 -7.35 30.95
C GLN A 569 -26.13 -6.63 29.64
N GLU A 570 -25.35 -6.79 28.58
CA GLU A 570 -25.66 -6.22 27.28
C GLU A 570 -26.93 -6.82 26.66
N TYR A 571 -27.15 -8.12 26.76
CA TYR A 571 -28.41 -8.76 26.32
C TYR A 571 -29.63 -8.17 27.06
N ASN A 572 -29.57 -8.09 28.38
CA ASN A 572 -30.66 -7.53 29.18
C ASN A 572 -30.88 -6.04 28.85
N PHE A 573 -29.82 -5.31 28.60
CA PHE A 573 -29.90 -3.90 28.19
C PHE A 573 -30.66 -3.76 26.86
N PHE A 574 -30.29 -4.51 25.83
CA PHE A 574 -30.94 -4.45 24.53
C PHE A 574 -32.36 -5.02 24.56
N GLN A 575 -32.61 -6.08 25.31
CA GLN A 575 -33.94 -6.63 25.52
C GLN A 575 -34.89 -5.59 26.16
N HIS A 576 -34.41 -4.83 27.15
CA HIS A 576 -35.19 -3.76 27.74
C HIS A 576 -35.41 -2.58 26.79
N LYS A 577 -34.38 -2.21 26.02
CA LYS A 577 -34.40 -1.09 25.08
C LYS A 577 -35.41 -1.30 23.96
N TYR A 578 -35.46 -2.52 23.39
CA TYR A 578 -36.31 -2.89 22.26
C TYR A 578 -37.57 -3.66 22.68
N ARG A 579 -37.95 -3.54 23.95
CA ARG A 579 -39.16 -4.21 24.44
C ARG A 579 -40.39 -3.66 23.72
N LEU A 580 -41.19 -4.59 23.13
CA LEU A 580 -42.45 -4.25 22.50
C LEU A 580 -43.46 -3.79 23.59
N THR A 581 -44.06 -2.62 23.40
CA THR A 581 -45.20 -2.18 24.22
C THR A 581 -46.38 -3.10 23.96
N ILE A 582 -47.05 -3.51 25.04
CA ILE A 582 -48.21 -4.43 25.02
C ILE A 582 -49.43 -3.68 24.47
#